data_6a35d66274212f2553d01f3178b2d370
#
_entry.id   6a35d66274212f2553d01f3178b2d370
#
_cell.length_a   1.000
_cell.length_b   1.000
_cell.length_c   1.000
_cell.angle_alpha   90.00
_cell.angle_beta   90.00
_cell.angle_gamma   90.00
#
_symmetry.space_group_name_H-M   'P 1'
#
loop_
_entity.id
_entity.type
_entity.pdbx_description
1 polymer ?
#
loop_
_entity_poly.entity_id
_entity_poly.type
_entity_poly.pdbx_seq_one_letter_code
_entity_poly.pdbx_strand_id
1 'polypeptide(L)'
;MKTKKNTNAVKRLQCAALLLPGLSQTAVAGRVEETYNADFQYGHYSESNRRMEVDIFQGALSAPIGSAMTASVNLVRDMVSGASPVYNFKDANGQVRQFISGASPTSSCGKSICEQRDAISSGLTYFFDGASVNAGGGFSREHDYTSRYFNTNLSFDFNKKLTTVNFGASAAFDEIAPSPSTWNSRDSAFKAHKTSQQYLLGVTQIIDKESLLQSNISFGYHSGFLSDPYKWVAFYDGNAFSDFQQDKRPRERFEWAWLNQYVRHFGQFNDAALHLDYRFSTNDWGINAHTFEASWHQPIIDDWQIIPRFRYYSQDKADFYQTVFSGRSENYSSFSSDYRLAGFGAISAGVKLSKEVKSIGYAESLKFQTGVEYYDHSSNYQLGGNGSNNFSNFSYYLVTASFNLKF
;
A
#
# COMPACT_ATOMS: atom_id res chain seq x y z
N MET A 1 -4.48 24.42 34.20
CA MET A 1 -3.51 23.46 33.66
C MET A 1 -4.19 22.78 32.48
N LYS A 2 -3.94 23.23 31.25
CA LYS A 2 -4.58 22.68 30.02
C LYS A 2 -3.79 21.43 29.64
N THR A 3 -4.41 20.27 29.74
CA THR A 3 -3.86 18.99 29.24
C THR A 3 -3.78 19.05 27.72
N LYS A 4 -2.57 19.17 27.16
CA LYS A 4 -2.30 19.00 25.73
C LYS A 4 -2.69 17.59 25.31
N LYS A 5 -3.76 17.45 24.52
CA LYS A 5 -4.13 16.18 23.91
C LYS A 5 -3.07 15.77 22.88
N ASN A 6 -2.57 14.59 23.04
CA ASN A 6 -1.57 13.98 22.15
C ASN A 6 -2.26 13.48 20.85
N THR A 7 -2.59 14.40 19.94
CA THR A 7 -3.25 14.13 18.64
C THR A 7 -2.33 13.44 17.62
N ASN A 8 -1.04 13.30 17.92
CA ASN A 8 -0.04 12.82 16.98
C ASN A 8 -0.04 11.29 16.75
N ALA A 9 -0.52 10.50 17.71
CA ALA A 9 -0.59 9.03 17.55
C ALA A 9 -1.62 8.61 16.49
N VAL A 10 -2.75 9.30 16.43
CA VAL A 10 -3.86 9.01 15.50
C VAL A 10 -3.51 9.37 14.06
N LYS A 11 -2.77 10.46 13.81
CA LYS A 11 -2.39 10.88 12.45
C LYS A 11 -1.40 9.93 11.76
N ARG A 12 -0.63 9.13 12.50
CA ARG A 12 0.36 8.19 11.94
C ARG A 12 -0.22 6.83 11.57
N LEU A 13 -1.40 6.49 12.05
CA LEU A 13 -2.18 5.34 11.62
C LEU A 13 -2.64 5.46 10.15
N GLN A 14 -2.68 6.65 9.60
CA GLN A 14 -3.11 6.93 8.23
C GLN A 14 -2.10 6.46 7.16
N CYS A 15 -0.80 6.38 7.46
CA CYS A 15 0.21 6.00 6.46
C CYS A 15 0.28 4.49 6.16
N ALA A 16 -0.18 3.61 7.05
CA ALA A 16 -0.23 2.17 6.78
C ALA A 16 -1.42 1.76 5.89
N ALA A 17 -2.44 2.62 5.79
CA ALA A 17 -3.64 2.40 4.98
C ALA A 17 -3.48 2.85 3.51
N LEU A 18 -2.36 3.46 3.13
CA LEU A 18 -2.09 3.93 1.76
C LEU A 18 -1.95 2.81 0.71
N LEU A 19 -1.99 1.55 1.12
CA LEU A 19 -2.01 0.40 0.20
C LEU A 19 -3.40 0.02 -0.30
N LEU A 20 -4.47 0.64 0.23
CA LEU A 20 -5.84 0.41 -0.21
C LEU A 20 -6.44 1.72 -0.71
N PRO A 21 -6.65 1.89 -2.03
CA PRO A 21 -7.33 3.07 -2.56
C PRO A 21 -8.70 3.23 -1.88
N GLY A 22 -8.93 4.33 -1.22
CA GLY A 22 -10.24 4.68 -0.65
C GLY A 22 -10.48 4.43 0.84
N LEU A 23 -9.62 3.74 1.57
CA LEU A 23 -9.79 3.51 3.03
C LEU A 23 -8.79 4.28 3.91
N SER A 24 -8.14 5.30 3.38
CA SER A 24 -6.99 5.96 4.00
C SER A 24 -7.31 7.02 5.07
N GLN A 25 -8.56 7.17 5.49
CA GLN A 25 -8.88 8.09 6.58
C GLN A 25 -9.70 7.40 7.65
N THR A 26 -9.04 6.99 8.73
CA THR A 26 -9.76 6.77 10.00
C THR A 26 -10.15 8.15 10.53
N ALA A 27 -11.38 8.59 10.23
CA ALA A 27 -11.93 9.72 10.93
C ALA A 27 -12.03 9.34 12.40
N VAL A 28 -11.28 10.01 13.27
CA VAL A 28 -11.59 9.99 14.69
C VAL A 28 -12.84 10.84 14.83
N ALA A 29 -13.92 10.28 15.36
CA ALA A 29 -15.10 11.04 15.68
C ALA A 29 -14.68 12.13 16.70
N GLY A 30 -14.49 13.32 16.23
CA GLY A 30 -13.89 14.41 16.98
C GLY A 30 -14.40 15.75 16.45
N ARG A 31 -14.13 16.78 17.22
CA ARG A 31 -14.40 18.15 16.84
C ARG A 31 -13.60 18.53 15.60
N VAL A 32 -14.18 19.32 14.71
CA VAL A 32 -13.47 19.94 13.58
C VAL A 32 -12.17 20.55 14.07
N GLU A 33 -11.03 20.21 13.46
CA GLU A 33 -9.81 20.99 13.65
C GLU A 33 -10.02 22.34 12.97
N GLU A 34 -9.95 23.43 13.71
CA GLU A 34 -10.10 24.80 13.19
C GLU A 34 -8.85 25.27 12.40
N THR A 35 -8.05 24.31 11.89
CA THR A 35 -6.76 24.56 11.24
C THR A 35 -6.76 24.05 9.81
N TYR A 36 -6.21 24.83 8.91
CA TYR A 36 -5.87 24.40 7.56
C TYR A 36 -4.58 23.58 7.62
N ASN A 37 -4.55 22.46 6.91
CA ASN A 37 -3.37 21.63 6.81
C ASN A 37 -2.95 21.48 5.36
N ALA A 38 -1.65 21.65 5.08
CA ALA A 38 -1.04 21.33 3.81
C ALA A 38 0.09 20.34 4.03
N ASP A 39 0.00 19.19 3.37
CA ASP A 39 0.98 18.13 3.43
C ASP A 39 1.64 17.98 2.05
N PHE A 40 2.94 17.78 2.04
CA PHE A 40 3.67 17.36 0.86
C PHE A 40 4.63 16.23 1.21
N GLN A 41 4.70 15.22 0.36
CA GLN A 41 5.63 14.12 0.49
C GLN A 41 6.29 13.80 -0.84
N TYR A 42 7.59 13.60 -0.81
CA TYR A 42 8.39 13.03 -1.88
C TYR A 42 8.94 11.69 -1.44
N GLY A 43 8.93 10.70 -2.32
CA GLY A 43 9.56 9.40 -2.14
C GLY A 43 10.38 9.03 -3.37
N HIS A 44 11.58 8.52 -3.15
CA HIS A 44 12.41 7.92 -4.18
C HIS A 44 12.69 6.47 -3.84
N TYR A 45 12.17 5.56 -4.67
CA TYR A 45 12.37 4.13 -4.61
C TYR A 45 13.39 3.71 -5.65
N SER A 46 14.40 2.92 -5.27
CA SER A 46 15.41 2.38 -6.18
C SER A 46 15.75 0.94 -5.83
N GLU A 47 15.49 0.03 -6.78
CA GLU A 47 15.84 -1.39 -6.64
C GLU A 47 17.33 -1.65 -6.89
N SER A 48 17.80 -2.77 -6.35
CA SER A 48 19.14 -3.29 -6.62
C SER A 48 19.42 -3.36 -8.13
N ASN A 49 20.63 -2.98 -8.53
CA ASN A 49 21.05 -2.84 -9.93
C ASN A 49 20.23 -1.83 -10.74
N ARG A 50 19.53 -0.90 -10.09
CA ARG A 50 18.64 0.07 -10.75
C ARG A 50 17.64 -0.60 -11.69
N ARG A 51 17.16 -1.76 -11.30
CA ARG A 51 16.19 -2.53 -12.09
C ARG A 51 14.89 -1.74 -12.26
N MET A 52 14.42 -1.10 -11.18
CA MET A 52 13.26 -0.22 -11.17
C MET A 52 13.54 0.99 -10.28
N GLU A 53 13.13 2.16 -10.74
CA GLU A 53 13.17 3.41 -9.99
C GLU A 53 11.78 4.05 -10.03
N VAL A 54 11.31 4.57 -8.90
CA VAL A 54 10.01 5.24 -8.80
C VAL A 54 10.18 6.54 -8.01
N ASP A 55 9.74 7.64 -8.62
CA ASP A 55 9.59 8.91 -7.93
C ASP A 55 8.12 9.15 -7.62
N ILE A 56 7.82 9.42 -6.35
CA ILE A 56 6.47 9.58 -5.81
C ILE A 56 6.31 10.99 -5.27
N PHE A 57 5.33 11.73 -5.75
CA PHE A 57 4.95 13.04 -5.25
C PHE A 57 3.52 12.98 -4.73
N GLN A 58 3.32 13.39 -3.49
CA GLN A 58 2.00 13.45 -2.87
C GLN A 58 1.79 14.84 -2.27
N GLY A 59 0.61 15.42 -2.52
CA GLY A 59 0.17 16.65 -1.91
C GLY A 59 -1.22 16.44 -1.30
N ALA A 60 -1.45 16.96 -0.11
CA ALA A 60 -2.76 16.93 0.52
C ALA A 60 -3.08 18.28 1.15
N LEU A 61 -4.32 18.72 0.97
CA LEU A 61 -4.88 19.90 1.58
C LEU A 61 -6.12 19.52 2.37
N SER A 62 -6.25 20.03 3.58
CA SER A 62 -7.51 19.94 4.32
C SER A 62 -7.86 21.28 4.94
N ALA A 63 -9.15 21.61 4.90
CA ALA A 63 -9.68 22.88 5.36
C ALA A 63 -10.98 22.67 6.14
N PRO A 64 -11.18 23.35 7.27
CA PRO A 64 -12.47 23.41 7.94
C PRO A 64 -13.48 24.20 7.11
N ILE A 65 -14.72 23.72 7.07
CA ILE A 65 -15.86 24.39 6.47
C ILE A 65 -16.89 24.65 7.57
N GLY A 66 -16.91 25.87 8.09
CA GLY A 66 -17.71 26.19 9.27
C GLY A 66 -17.24 25.40 10.50
N SER A 67 -18.14 25.14 11.44
CA SER A 67 -17.82 24.49 12.72
C SER A 67 -18.02 22.97 12.75
N ALA A 68 -18.54 22.37 11.66
CA ALA A 68 -18.97 20.99 11.67
C ALA A 68 -18.40 20.15 10.51
N MET A 69 -17.68 20.74 9.56
CA MET A 69 -17.20 20.01 8.39
C MET A 69 -15.71 20.25 8.13
N THR A 70 -15.07 19.27 7.48
CA THR A 70 -13.73 19.40 6.92
C THR A 70 -13.73 18.87 5.50
N ALA A 71 -13.24 19.66 4.56
CA ALA A 71 -12.96 19.21 3.20
C ALA A 71 -11.50 18.82 3.03
N SER A 72 -11.22 17.85 2.19
CA SER A 72 -9.86 17.41 1.84
C SER A 72 -9.72 17.18 0.35
N VAL A 73 -8.52 17.45 -0.16
CA VAL A 73 -8.10 17.10 -1.53
C VAL A 73 -6.71 16.50 -1.45
N ASN A 74 -6.49 15.39 -2.17
CA ASN A 74 -5.20 14.74 -2.27
C ASN A 74 -4.83 14.59 -3.75
N LEU A 75 -3.56 14.82 -4.05
CA LEU A 75 -2.95 14.68 -5.35
C LEU A 75 -1.78 13.72 -5.24
N VAL A 76 -1.67 12.77 -6.17
CA VAL A 76 -0.55 11.83 -6.24
C VAL A 76 -0.05 11.79 -7.67
N ARG A 77 1.27 11.86 -7.82
CA ARG A 77 1.96 11.58 -9.08
C ARG A 77 3.08 10.60 -8.82
N ASP A 78 3.04 9.46 -9.50
CA ASP A 78 4.12 8.47 -9.51
C ASP A 78 4.73 8.41 -10.91
N MET A 79 6.06 8.37 -10.96
CA MET A 79 6.82 8.19 -12.19
C MET A 79 7.68 6.93 -12.04
N VAL A 80 7.38 5.92 -12.84
CA VAL A 80 8.02 4.61 -12.79
C VAL A 80 8.93 4.45 -14.00
N SER A 81 10.18 4.05 -13.77
CA SER A 81 11.11 3.69 -14.83
C SER A 81 11.88 2.42 -14.49
N GLY A 82 12.20 1.60 -15.49
CA GLY A 82 12.99 0.40 -15.24
C GLY A 82 12.56 -0.81 -16.06
N ALA A 83 12.70 -1.99 -15.47
CA ALA A 83 12.40 -3.29 -16.06
C ALA A 83 11.69 -4.20 -15.07
N SER A 84 10.73 -5.00 -15.55
CA SER A 84 9.93 -5.92 -14.75
C SER A 84 10.07 -7.36 -15.26
N PRO A 85 10.03 -8.38 -14.39
CA PRO A 85 9.94 -9.77 -14.81
C PRO A 85 8.70 -10.02 -15.67
N VAL A 86 8.86 -10.67 -16.82
CA VAL A 86 7.76 -10.96 -17.76
C VAL A 86 7.38 -12.43 -17.68
N TYR A 87 8.35 -13.35 -17.75
CA TYR A 87 8.14 -14.80 -17.67
C TYR A 87 9.38 -15.53 -17.18
N ASN A 88 9.19 -16.76 -16.74
CA ASN A 88 10.26 -17.68 -16.42
C ASN A 88 10.40 -18.74 -17.53
N PHE A 89 11.61 -19.20 -17.79
CA PHE A 89 11.91 -20.20 -18.81
C PHE A 89 13.01 -21.17 -18.34
N LYS A 90 13.08 -22.36 -18.93
CA LYS A 90 14.20 -23.28 -18.72
C LYS A 90 15.29 -22.99 -19.74
N ASP A 91 16.54 -22.84 -19.27
CA ASP A 91 17.71 -22.76 -20.14
C ASP A 91 18.10 -24.13 -20.72
N ALA A 92 19.14 -24.16 -21.54
CA ALA A 92 19.63 -25.41 -22.19
C ALA A 92 20.02 -26.51 -21.20
N ASN A 93 20.31 -26.18 -19.94
CA ASN A 93 20.63 -27.10 -18.87
C ASN A 93 19.40 -27.51 -18.03
N GLY A 94 18.20 -27.06 -18.42
CA GLY A 94 16.97 -27.30 -17.68
C GLY A 94 16.82 -26.44 -16.42
N GLN A 95 17.73 -25.48 -16.20
CA GLN A 95 17.63 -24.55 -15.08
C GLN A 95 16.64 -23.44 -15.40
N VAL A 96 15.78 -23.10 -14.43
CA VAL A 96 14.80 -22.04 -14.63
C VAL A 96 15.49 -20.68 -14.49
N ARG A 97 15.23 -19.81 -15.47
CA ARG A 97 15.70 -18.42 -15.54
C ARG A 97 14.52 -17.49 -15.65
N GLN A 98 14.72 -16.23 -15.30
CA GLN A 98 13.71 -15.18 -15.42
C GLN A 98 14.06 -14.24 -16.57
N PHE A 99 13.10 -14.01 -17.45
CA PHE A 99 13.19 -12.97 -18.48
C PHE A 99 12.62 -11.66 -17.90
N ILE A 100 13.40 -10.59 -18.01
CA ILE A 100 13.07 -9.27 -17.49
C ILE A 100 12.99 -8.31 -18.67
N SER A 101 11.87 -7.59 -18.78
CA SER A 101 11.66 -6.54 -19.79
C SER A 101 10.70 -5.49 -19.25
N GLY A 102 10.62 -4.36 -19.94
CA GLY A 102 9.64 -3.33 -19.65
C GLY A 102 8.22 -3.82 -19.90
N ALA A 103 7.32 -3.48 -18.98
CA ALA A 103 5.90 -3.79 -19.14
C ALA A 103 5.20 -2.84 -20.11
N SER A 104 5.66 -1.60 -20.22
CA SER A 104 5.14 -0.58 -21.15
C SER A 104 6.20 -0.11 -22.13
N PRO A 105 5.96 -0.15 -23.44
CA PRO A 105 6.97 0.16 -24.46
C PRO A 105 7.09 1.64 -24.78
N THR A 106 6.46 2.54 -24.03
CA THR A 106 6.52 3.97 -24.29
C THR A 106 7.92 4.52 -24.02
N SER A 107 8.68 4.66 -25.08
CA SER A 107 10.12 4.96 -25.11
C SER A 107 10.48 6.43 -24.86
N SER A 108 9.61 7.25 -24.31
CA SER A 108 9.88 8.69 -24.17
C SER A 108 10.98 9.04 -23.16
N CYS A 109 11.34 8.13 -22.26
CA CYS A 109 12.41 8.34 -21.27
C CYS A 109 13.70 7.55 -21.52
N GLY A 110 13.80 6.84 -22.65
CA GLY A 110 15.01 6.06 -23.01
C GLY A 110 15.23 4.80 -22.17
N LYS A 111 14.25 4.38 -21.34
CA LYS A 111 14.27 3.16 -20.54
C LYS A 111 13.18 2.20 -21.01
N SER A 112 13.24 0.92 -20.61
CA SER A 112 12.29 -0.11 -21.04
C SER A 112 10.90 0.02 -20.44
N ILE A 113 10.76 0.61 -19.25
CA ILE A 113 9.50 1.09 -18.66
C ILE A 113 9.61 2.59 -18.44
N CYS A 114 8.55 3.29 -18.81
CA CYS A 114 8.34 4.69 -18.47
C CYS A 114 6.85 4.89 -18.30
N GLU A 115 6.37 4.83 -17.09
CA GLU A 115 4.96 4.95 -16.77
C GLU A 115 4.76 6.10 -15.77
N GLN A 116 3.67 6.84 -15.95
CA GLN A 116 3.26 7.90 -15.05
C GLN A 116 1.82 7.66 -14.63
N ARG A 117 1.58 7.74 -13.34
CA ARG A 117 0.25 7.74 -12.75
C ARG A 117 -0.05 9.11 -12.15
N ASP A 118 -1.17 9.68 -12.51
CA ASP A 118 -1.76 10.85 -11.88
C ASP A 118 -3.06 10.47 -11.19
N ALA A 119 -3.19 10.85 -9.91
CA ALA A 119 -4.41 10.59 -9.15
C ALA A 119 -4.84 11.84 -8.36
N ILE A 120 -6.15 12.03 -8.30
CA ILE A 120 -6.79 13.05 -7.47
C ILE A 120 -7.91 12.40 -6.67
N SER A 121 -8.03 12.80 -5.41
CA SER A 121 -9.18 12.45 -4.58
C SER A 121 -9.64 13.62 -3.75
N SER A 122 -10.92 13.60 -3.39
CA SER A 122 -11.51 14.58 -2.50
C SER A 122 -12.45 13.91 -1.50
N GLY A 123 -12.62 14.52 -0.35
CA GLY A 123 -13.49 14.02 0.70
C GLY A 123 -14.10 15.15 1.50
N LEU A 124 -15.27 14.88 2.04
CA LEU A 124 -15.98 15.75 2.96
C LEU A 124 -16.32 14.96 4.22
N THR A 125 -15.92 15.47 5.37
CA THR A 125 -16.27 14.90 6.67
C THR A 125 -17.21 15.83 7.40
N TYR A 126 -18.34 15.30 7.85
CA TYR A 126 -19.26 16.00 8.74
C TYR A 126 -19.15 15.42 10.15
N PHE A 127 -19.03 16.28 11.15
CA PHE A 127 -18.89 15.92 12.57
C PHE A 127 -20.18 16.22 13.32
N PHE A 128 -20.72 15.17 13.94
CA PHE A 128 -21.82 15.24 14.91
C PHE A 128 -21.25 15.19 16.33
N ASP A 129 -22.10 15.36 17.32
CA ASP A 129 -21.73 15.06 18.70
C ASP A 129 -21.60 13.54 18.87
N GLY A 130 -20.37 13.05 19.06
CA GLY A 130 -20.06 11.63 19.23
C GLY A 130 -20.08 10.78 17.96
N ALA A 131 -20.19 11.38 16.77
CA ALA A 131 -20.11 10.64 15.51
C ALA A 131 -19.48 11.49 14.40
N SER A 132 -18.98 10.83 13.34
CA SER A 132 -18.61 11.52 12.11
C SER A 132 -18.94 10.67 10.89
N VAL A 133 -19.22 11.33 9.78
CA VAL A 133 -19.47 10.73 8.46
C VAL A 133 -18.51 11.36 7.48
N ASN A 134 -17.75 10.52 6.78
CA ASN A 134 -16.93 10.94 5.66
C ASN A 134 -17.48 10.33 4.37
N ALA A 135 -17.54 11.13 3.32
CA ALA A 135 -17.80 10.67 1.96
C ALA A 135 -16.75 11.26 1.03
N GLY A 136 -16.24 10.45 0.12
CA GLY A 136 -15.19 10.87 -0.78
C GLY A 136 -15.19 10.07 -2.08
N GLY A 137 -14.32 10.48 -2.98
CA GLY A 137 -14.09 9.77 -4.22
C GLY A 137 -12.83 10.26 -4.90
N GLY A 138 -12.41 9.54 -5.92
CA GLY A 138 -11.21 9.87 -6.63
C GLY A 138 -11.15 9.28 -8.02
N PHE A 139 -10.17 9.76 -8.75
CA PHE A 139 -9.85 9.36 -10.11
C PHE A 139 -8.34 9.17 -10.21
N SER A 140 -7.93 8.07 -10.85
CA SER A 140 -6.53 7.77 -11.14
C SER A 140 -6.38 7.36 -12.60
N ARG A 141 -5.33 7.82 -13.24
CA ARG A 141 -5.05 7.51 -14.64
C ARG A 141 -3.58 7.21 -14.85
N GLU A 142 -3.36 6.09 -15.53
CA GLU A 142 -2.10 5.69 -16.17
C GLU A 142 -2.31 5.64 -17.69
N HIS A 143 -1.28 5.30 -18.43
CA HIS A 143 -1.39 5.19 -19.88
C HIS A 143 -2.40 4.10 -20.32
N ASP A 144 -2.40 2.98 -19.61
CA ASP A 144 -3.18 1.78 -19.92
C ASP A 144 -4.17 1.38 -18.83
N TYR A 145 -4.33 2.21 -17.80
CA TYR A 145 -5.21 1.94 -16.66
C TYR A 145 -5.91 3.22 -16.19
N THR A 146 -7.22 3.13 -16.00
CA THR A 146 -8.03 4.21 -15.43
C THR A 146 -8.88 3.66 -14.31
N SER A 147 -8.88 4.33 -13.15
CA SER A 147 -9.68 3.96 -11.97
C SER A 147 -10.55 5.12 -11.53
N ARG A 148 -11.80 4.81 -11.14
CA ARG A 148 -12.73 5.72 -10.46
C ARG A 148 -13.22 5.03 -9.21
N TYR A 149 -13.22 5.73 -8.09
CA TYR A 149 -13.65 5.13 -6.84
C TYR A 149 -14.44 6.09 -5.97
N PHE A 150 -15.26 5.51 -5.11
CA PHE A 150 -16.00 6.19 -4.07
C PHE A 150 -15.77 5.49 -2.74
N ASN A 151 -15.80 6.25 -1.66
CA ASN A 151 -15.68 5.72 -0.31
C ASN A 151 -16.58 6.47 0.67
N THR A 152 -16.98 5.77 1.73
CA THR A 152 -17.63 6.35 2.88
C THR A 152 -17.09 5.73 4.16
N ASN A 153 -17.00 6.53 5.21
CA ASN A 153 -16.59 6.08 6.54
C ASN A 153 -17.53 6.69 7.58
N LEU A 154 -17.92 5.87 8.54
CA LEU A 154 -18.72 6.24 9.69
C LEU A 154 -17.91 5.95 10.94
N SER A 155 -17.87 6.87 11.88
CA SER A 155 -17.20 6.70 13.17
C SER A 155 -18.16 7.08 14.28
N PHE A 156 -18.20 6.27 15.34
CA PHE A 156 -19.07 6.47 16.50
C PHE A 156 -18.25 6.38 17.78
N ASP A 157 -18.34 7.39 18.61
CA ASP A 157 -17.67 7.44 19.91
C ASP A 157 -18.60 6.96 21.01
N PHE A 158 -18.10 6.03 21.81
CA PHE A 158 -18.76 5.49 22.99
C PHE A 158 -17.92 5.71 24.25
N ASN A 159 -18.50 5.46 25.39
CA ASN A 159 -17.80 5.43 26.67
C ASN A 159 -16.95 6.71 26.90
N LYS A 160 -17.56 7.88 26.73
CA LYS A 160 -16.89 9.20 26.86
C LYS A 160 -15.67 9.35 25.92
N LYS A 161 -15.79 8.81 24.69
CA LYS A 161 -14.74 8.79 23.65
C LYS A 161 -13.52 7.92 23.98
N LEU A 162 -13.65 6.97 24.91
CA LEU A 162 -12.63 5.97 25.15
C LEU A 162 -12.69 4.82 24.14
N THR A 163 -13.86 4.59 23.53
CA THR A 163 -14.07 3.58 22.50
C THR A 163 -14.61 4.24 21.25
N THR A 164 -13.99 4.01 20.09
CA THR A 164 -14.50 4.47 18.79
C THR A 164 -14.71 3.25 17.89
N VAL A 165 -15.90 3.14 17.31
CA VAL A 165 -16.25 2.10 16.33
C VAL A 165 -16.29 2.74 14.94
N ASN A 166 -15.63 2.11 13.97
CA ASN A 166 -15.51 2.60 12.61
C ASN A 166 -16.11 1.61 11.61
N PHE A 167 -16.86 2.11 10.64
CA PHE A 167 -17.38 1.36 9.49
C PHE A 167 -16.90 2.07 8.23
N GLY A 168 -16.30 1.33 7.31
CA GLY A 168 -15.88 1.84 6.02
C GLY A 168 -16.45 1.01 4.89
N ALA A 169 -16.77 1.66 3.77
CA ALA A 169 -17.11 1.00 2.52
C ALA A 169 -16.49 1.78 1.35
N SER A 170 -16.01 1.05 0.35
CA SER A 170 -15.53 1.64 -0.90
C SER A 170 -15.84 0.76 -2.10
N ALA A 171 -15.97 1.40 -3.26
CA ALA A 171 -16.10 0.73 -4.54
C ALA A 171 -15.20 1.41 -5.56
N ALA A 172 -14.46 0.61 -6.35
CA ALA A 172 -13.64 1.08 -7.45
C ALA A 172 -14.04 0.39 -8.76
N PHE A 173 -14.02 1.16 -9.83
CA PHE A 173 -14.36 0.76 -11.19
C PHE A 173 -13.18 1.09 -12.09
N ASP A 174 -12.53 0.04 -12.58
CA ASP A 174 -11.28 0.13 -13.31
C ASP A 174 -11.49 -0.28 -14.78
N GLU A 175 -10.91 0.51 -15.69
CA GLU A 175 -10.76 0.19 -17.10
C GLU A 175 -9.28 -0.12 -17.37
N ILE A 176 -9.02 -1.26 -18.03
CA ILE A 176 -7.71 -1.78 -18.35
C ILE A 176 -7.60 -1.84 -19.86
N ALA A 177 -6.70 -1.05 -20.46
CA ALA A 177 -6.49 -0.96 -21.90
C ALA A 177 -5.00 -1.09 -22.24
N PRO A 178 -4.43 -2.32 -22.15
CA PRO A 178 -2.99 -2.53 -22.27
C PRO A 178 -2.45 -2.05 -23.59
N SER A 179 -1.31 -1.37 -23.57
CA SER A 179 -0.62 -0.92 -24.77
C SER A 179 -0.14 -2.11 -25.60
N PRO A 180 -0.29 -2.05 -26.95
CA PRO A 180 0.32 -3.04 -27.84
C PRO A 180 1.83 -3.07 -27.64
N SER A 181 2.39 -4.25 -27.44
CA SER A 181 3.83 -4.44 -27.26
C SER A 181 4.25 -5.80 -27.75
N THR A 182 5.55 -6.03 -27.87
CA THR A 182 6.12 -7.35 -28.16
C THR A 182 5.63 -8.44 -27.19
N TRP A 183 5.27 -8.02 -25.96
CA TRP A 183 4.83 -8.88 -24.86
C TRP A 183 3.33 -8.86 -24.64
N ASN A 184 2.60 -8.04 -25.35
CA ASN A 184 1.15 -7.98 -25.34
C ASN A 184 0.65 -8.22 -26.78
N SER A 185 0.32 -9.46 -27.10
CA SER A 185 -0.22 -9.87 -28.39
C SER A 185 -1.72 -9.55 -28.53
N ARG A 186 -2.33 -8.92 -27.54
CA ARG A 186 -3.74 -8.54 -27.59
C ARG A 186 -3.97 -7.45 -28.63
N ASP A 187 -5.13 -7.48 -29.25
CA ASP A 187 -5.58 -6.42 -30.15
C ASP A 187 -5.46 -5.06 -29.45
N SER A 188 -5.05 -4.04 -30.20
CA SER A 188 -5.04 -2.64 -29.74
C SER A 188 -6.41 -2.14 -29.27
N ALA A 189 -7.48 -2.82 -29.66
CA ALA A 189 -8.85 -2.59 -29.20
C ALA A 189 -9.22 -3.34 -27.91
N PHE A 190 -8.30 -4.16 -27.32
CA PHE A 190 -8.60 -4.90 -26.10
C PHE A 190 -8.87 -3.95 -24.95
N LYS A 191 -10.03 -4.08 -24.36
CA LYS A 191 -10.43 -3.41 -23.13
C LYS A 191 -11.03 -4.41 -22.15
N ALA A 192 -10.67 -4.27 -20.91
CA ALA A 192 -11.20 -5.08 -19.84
C ALA A 192 -11.60 -4.20 -18.65
N HIS A 193 -12.45 -4.74 -17.81
CA HIS A 193 -12.94 -4.05 -16.61
C HIS A 193 -12.69 -4.89 -15.38
N LYS A 194 -12.44 -4.18 -14.27
CA LYS A 194 -12.37 -4.76 -12.94
C LYS A 194 -13.21 -3.92 -11.99
N THR A 195 -13.96 -4.57 -11.12
CA THR A 195 -14.67 -3.95 -10.02
C THR A 195 -14.09 -4.44 -8.70
N SER A 196 -13.87 -3.52 -7.77
CA SER A 196 -13.38 -3.83 -6.44
C SER A 196 -14.33 -3.21 -5.40
N GLN A 197 -14.73 -4.00 -4.41
CA GLN A 197 -15.52 -3.55 -3.28
C GLN A 197 -14.76 -3.88 -2.00
N GLN A 198 -14.76 -2.96 -1.04
CA GLN A 198 -14.07 -3.15 0.22
C GLN A 198 -14.95 -2.65 1.37
N TYR A 199 -14.90 -3.37 2.48
CA TYR A 199 -15.64 -3.07 3.71
C TYR A 199 -14.68 -3.17 4.89
N LEU A 200 -14.84 -2.30 5.86
CA LEU A 200 -14.03 -2.23 7.06
C LEU A 200 -14.93 -2.14 8.29
N LEU A 201 -14.58 -2.91 9.31
CA LEU A 201 -15.08 -2.77 10.66
C LEU A 201 -13.88 -2.59 11.59
N GLY A 202 -13.86 -1.51 12.35
CA GLY A 202 -12.77 -1.18 13.25
C GLY A 202 -13.25 -0.80 14.63
N VAL A 203 -12.44 -1.11 15.63
CA VAL A 203 -12.62 -0.66 17.01
C VAL A 203 -11.31 -0.07 17.49
N THR A 204 -11.34 1.15 17.99
CA THR A 204 -10.23 1.79 18.69
C THR A 204 -10.59 1.94 20.16
N GLN A 205 -9.75 1.42 21.04
CA GLN A 205 -9.94 1.47 22.48
C GLN A 205 -8.75 2.17 23.15
N ILE A 206 -9.02 3.23 23.89
CA ILE A 206 -8.06 3.80 24.85
C ILE A 206 -8.11 2.89 26.07
N ILE A 207 -7.02 2.13 26.33
CA ILE A 207 -6.93 1.17 27.43
C ILE A 207 -6.67 1.93 28.73
N ASP A 208 -5.70 2.81 28.69
CA ASP A 208 -5.31 3.67 29.80
C ASP A 208 -4.71 5.01 29.30
N LYS A 209 -4.10 5.79 30.17
CA LYS A 209 -3.51 7.10 29.83
C LYS A 209 -2.30 7.01 28.88
N GLU A 210 -1.70 5.85 28.78
CA GLU A 210 -0.46 5.61 28.05
C GLU A 210 -0.65 4.64 26.88
N SER A 211 -1.78 3.92 26.81
CA SER A 211 -1.95 2.81 25.87
C SER A 211 -3.24 2.92 25.05
N LEU A 212 -3.13 2.62 23.77
CA LEU A 212 -4.22 2.55 22.81
C LEU A 212 -4.11 1.26 22.00
N LEU A 213 -5.22 0.59 21.79
CA LEU A 213 -5.35 -0.56 20.89
C LEU A 213 -6.37 -0.24 19.80
N GLN A 214 -6.02 -0.52 18.56
CA GLN A 214 -6.95 -0.52 17.45
C GLN A 214 -6.97 -1.90 16.79
N SER A 215 -8.16 -2.41 16.51
CA SER A 215 -8.37 -3.67 15.82
C SER A 215 -9.33 -3.46 14.65
N ASN A 216 -8.92 -3.82 13.45
CA ASN A 216 -9.68 -3.63 12.21
C ASN A 216 -9.80 -4.95 11.47
N ILE A 217 -11.01 -5.28 11.00
CA ILE A 217 -11.25 -6.36 10.05
C ILE A 217 -11.71 -5.72 8.74
N SER A 218 -11.10 -6.11 7.64
CA SER A 218 -11.48 -5.68 6.30
C SER A 218 -11.82 -6.86 5.41
N PHE A 219 -12.80 -6.67 4.52
CA PHE A 219 -13.22 -7.62 3.50
C PHE A 219 -13.10 -6.96 2.14
N GLY A 220 -12.58 -7.69 1.17
CA GLY A 220 -12.45 -7.25 -0.21
C GLY A 220 -13.05 -8.27 -1.17
N TYR A 221 -13.79 -7.80 -2.16
CA TYR A 221 -14.26 -8.59 -3.29
C TYR A 221 -13.86 -7.90 -4.58
N HIS A 222 -13.19 -8.65 -5.43
CA HIS A 222 -12.70 -8.17 -6.72
C HIS A 222 -13.24 -9.06 -7.81
N SER A 223 -13.76 -8.49 -8.89
CA SER A 223 -14.30 -9.24 -10.02
C SER A 223 -13.91 -8.60 -11.35
N GLY A 224 -13.85 -9.42 -12.40
CA GLY A 224 -13.53 -9.00 -13.75
C GLY A 224 -12.17 -9.48 -14.24
N PHE A 225 -11.36 -8.59 -14.83
CA PHE A 225 -10.05 -8.92 -15.34
C PHE A 225 -9.00 -8.76 -14.25
N LEU A 226 -8.56 -9.85 -13.66
CA LEU A 226 -7.58 -9.89 -12.57
C LEU A 226 -6.20 -10.40 -13.02
N SER A 227 -6.06 -10.82 -14.28
CA SER A 227 -4.78 -11.23 -14.88
C SER A 227 -3.88 -10.03 -15.16
N ASP A 228 -2.56 -10.26 -15.18
CA ASP A 228 -1.60 -9.24 -15.61
C ASP A 228 -1.43 -9.33 -17.14
N PRO A 229 -1.75 -8.29 -17.92
CA PRO A 229 -1.71 -8.33 -19.37
C PRO A 229 -0.30 -8.43 -19.95
N TYR A 230 0.73 -8.16 -19.15
CA TYR A 230 2.14 -8.13 -19.57
C TYR A 230 2.94 -9.35 -19.09
N LYS A 231 2.29 -10.28 -18.37
CA LYS A 231 2.93 -11.50 -17.87
C LYS A 231 2.62 -12.68 -18.75
N TRP A 232 3.61 -13.56 -18.89
CA TRP A 232 3.53 -14.77 -19.67
C TRP A 232 3.96 -15.98 -18.85
N VAL A 233 3.50 -17.16 -19.26
CA VAL A 233 3.77 -18.42 -18.60
C VAL A 233 4.24 -19.42 -19.64
N ALA A 234 5.40 -20.04 -19.38
CA ALA A 234 5.97 -21.10 -20.22
C ALA A 234 5.62 -22.47 -19.65
N PHE A 235 5.23 -23.38 -20.55
CA PHE A 235 4.89 -24.77 -20.27
C PHE A 235 5.92 -25.70 -20.90
N TYR A 236 6.20 -26.82 -20.22
CA TYR A 236 7.22 -27.77 -20.63
C TYR A 236 6.73 -29.21 -20.51
N ASP A 237 7.09 -30.06 -21.48
CA ASP A 237 7.00 -31.51 -21.38
C ASP A 237 8.40 -32.06 -21.08
N GLY A 238 8.65 -32.42 -19.81
CA GLY A 238 10.00 -32.63 -19.33
C GLY A 238 10.85 -31.34 -19.42
N ASN A 239 11.88 -31.38 -20.28
CA ASN A 239 12.69 -30.18 -20.60
C ASN A 239 12.35 -29.57 -21.94
N ALA A 240 11.48 -30.19 -22.74
CA ALA A 240 11.06 -29.66 -24.02
C ALA A 240 10.00 -28.54 -23.82
N PHE A 241 10.21 -27.40 -24.45
CA PHE A 241 9.23 -26.36 -24.50
C PHE A 241 7.96 -26.84 -25.22
N SER A 242 6.80 -26.62 -24.61
CA SER A 242 5.52 -27.16 -25.09
C SER A 242 4.52 -26.05 -25.47
N ASP A 243 4.40 -24.98 -24.65
CA ASP A 243 3.40 -23.94 -24.87
C ASP A 243 3.82 -22.63 -24.19
N PHE A 244 3.25 -21.49 -24.65
CA PHE A 244 3.51 -20.16 -24.10
C PHE A 244 2.23 -19.33 -24.12
N GLN A 245 1.71 -19.00 -22.93
CA GLN A 245 0.43 -18.33 -22.77
C GLN A 245 0.53 -17.10 -21.89
N GLN A 246 -0.35 -16.14 -22.10
CA GLN A 246 -0.49 -15.01 -21.19
C GLN A 246 -1.03 -15.46 -19.83
N ASP A 247 -0.61 -14.76 -18.78
CA ASP A 247 -1.09 -14.94 -17.40
C ASP A 247 -2.62 -15.03 -17.34
N LYS A 248 -3.12 -16.07 -16.70
CA LYS A 248 -4.55 -16.36 -16.58
C LYS A 248 -4.90 -16.66 -15.13
N ARG A 249 -5.48 -15.66 -14.45
CA ARG A 249 -5.93 -15.76 -13.06
C ARG A 249 -7.45 -15.99 -13.00
N PRO A 250 -7.96 -16.49 -11.88
CA PRO A 250 -9.40 -16.48 -11.61
C PRO A 250 -9.96 -15.07 -11.78
N ARG A 251 -11.20 -14.98 -12.24
CA ARG A 251 -11.87 -13.68 -12.51
C ARG A 251 -12.50 -13.05 -11.27
N GLU A 252 -12.43 -13.75 -10.16
CA GLU A 252 -12.93 -13.31 -8.87
C GLU A 252 -11.85 -13.53 -7.81
N ARG A 253 -11.85 -12.67 -6.80
CA ARG A 253 -11.02 -12.82 -5.59
C ARG A 253 -11.75 -12.26 -4.40
N PHE A 254 -11.96 -13.08 -3.40
CA PHE A 254 -12.40 -12.68 -2.09
C PHE A 254 -11.20 -12.67 -1.12
N GLU A 255 -11.06 -11.61 -0.34
CA GLU A 255 -10.00 -11.50 0.65
C GLU A 255 -10.52 -10.90 1.94
N TRP A 256 -9.86 -11.24 3.05
CA TRP A 256 -10.06 -10.54 4.30
C TRP A 256 -8.74 -10.34 5.04
N ALA A 257 -8.69 -9.32 5.87
CA ALA A 257 -7.52 -9.05 6.69
C ALA A 257 -7.92 -8.57 8.07
N TRP A 258 -7.09 -8.91 9.05
CA TRP A 258 -7.21 -8.48 10.43
C TRP A 258 -5.94 -7.74 10.82
N LEU A 259 -6.07 -6.46 11.17
CA LEU A 259 -4.99 -5.57 11.60
C LEU A 259 -5.19 -5.20 13.06
N ASN A 260 -4.16 -5.41 13.87
CA ASN A 260 -4.08 -4.93 15.23
C ASN A 260 -2.92 -3.96 15.37
N GLN A 261 -3.17 -2.83 16.00
CA GLN A 261 -2.21 -1.77 16.21
C GLN A 261 -2.22 -1.39 17.69
N TYR A 262 -1.10 -1.54 18.34
CA TYR A 262 -0.91 -1.18 19.73
C TYR A 262 0.08 -0.04 19.85
N VAL A 263 -0.30 1.00 20.55
CA VAL A 263 0.57 2.15 20.83
C VAL A 263 0.72 2.29 22.33
N ARG A 264 1.96 2.43 22.80
CA ARG A 264 2.26 2.69 24.19
C ARG A 264 3.25 3.85 24.34
N HIS A 265 2.91 4.76 25.23
CA HIS A 265 3.74 5.88 25.64
C HIS A 265 4.59 5.49 26.85
N PHE A 266 5.81 6.01 26.92
CA PHE A 266 6.79 5.76 27.99
C PHE A 266 7.37 7.10 28.47
N GLY A 267 6.78 7.67 29.51
CA GLY A 267 7.25 8.94 30.09
C GLY A 267 8.68 8.87 30.62
N GLN A 268 9.12 7.70 31.15
CA GLN A 268 10.47 7.51 31.67
C GLN A 268 11.57 7.54 30.59
N PHE A 269 11.22 7.38 29.31
CA PHE A 269 12.15 7.44 28.17
C PHE A 269 12.00 8.73 27.39
N ASN A 270 11.88 9.86 28.09
CA ASN A 270 11.69 11.18 27.47
C ASN A 270 10.47 11.23 26.55
N ASP A 271 9.32 10.77 27.04
CA ASP A 271 8.05 10.72 26.30
C ASP A 271 8.11 9.93 25.01
N ALA A 272 8.91 8.86 24.99
CA ALA A 272 8.96 7.95 23.83
C ALA A 272 7.65 7.18 23.64
N ALA A 273 7.42 6.70 22.43
CA ALA A 273 6.27 5.84 22.12
C ALA A 273 6.68 4.62 21.27
N LEU A 274 6.18 3.45 21.67
CA LEU A 274 6.28 2.21 20.91
C LEU A 274 5.00 2.00 20.12
N HIS A 275 5.13 1.68 18.83
CA HIS A 275 4.04 1.23 17.98
C HIS A 275 4.34 -0.20 17.55
N LEU A 276 3.37 -1.08 17.74
CA LEU A 276 3.42 -2.48 17.31
C LEU A 276 2.20 -2.77 16.44
N ASP A 277 2.43 -3.23 15.23
CA ASP A 277 1.38 -3.60 14.30
C ASP A 277 1.52 -5.08 13.93
N TYR A 278 0.41 -5.79 13.93
CA TYR A 278 0.29 -7.13 13.38
C TYR A 278 -0.88 -7.19 12.42
N ARG A 279 -0.62 -7.65 11.19
CA ARG A 279 -1.66 -7.91 10.19
C ARG A 279 -1.59 -9.35 9.73
N PHE A 280 -2.71 -10.03 9.78
CA PHE A 280 -2.97 -11.26 9.06
C PHE A 280 -3.87 -10.96 7.87
N SER A 281 -3.65 -11.59 6.73
CA SER A 281 -4.55 -11.53 5.58
C SER A 281 -4.59 -12.86 4.85
N THR A 282 -5.75 -13.18 4.29
CA THR A 282 -5.96 -14.40 3.49
C THR A 282 -6.91 -14.11 2.34
N ASN A 283 -6.85 -14.94 1.30
CA ASN A 283 -7.75 -14.86 0.16
C ASN A 283 -8.05 -16.26 -0.40
N ASP A 284 -9.08 -16.34 -1.24
CA ASP A 284 -9.52 -17.57 -1.91
C ASP A 284 -8.59 -18.06 -3.04
N TRP A 285 -7.48 -17.36 -3.28
CA TRP A 285 -6.39 -17.81 -4.14
C TRP A 285 -5.35 -18.66 -3.40
N GLY A 286 -5.56 -18.95 -2.10
CA GLY A 286 -4.68 -19.77 -1.25
C GLY A 286 -3.56 -18.96 -0.56
N ILE A 287 -3.51 -17.65 -0.70
CA ILE A 287 -2.47 -16.82 -0.08
C ILE A 287 -2.87 -16.50 1.37
N ASN A 288 -2.03 -16.91 2.33
CA ASN A 288 -2.05 -16.44 3.70
C ASN A 288 -0.82 -15.56 3.93
N ALA A 289 -1.00 -14.40 4.52
CA ALA A 289 0.12 -13.50 4.75
C ALA A 289 0.12 -12.91 6.17
N HIS A 290 1.32 -12.73 6.71
CA HIS A 290 1.59 -12.15 8.01
C HIS A 290 2.48 -10.93 7.85
N THR A 291 2.16 -9.86 8.55
CA THR A 291 3.02 -8.67 8.65
C THR A 291 3.19 -8.32 10.11
N PHE A 292 4.42 -8.17 10.55
CA PHE A 292 4.78 -7.63 11.86
C PHE A 292 5.56 -6.34 11.65
N GLU A 293 5.20 -5.30 12.36
CA GLU A 293 5.91 -4.02 12.31
C GLU A 293 6.10 -3.48 13.73
N ALA A 294 7.28 -2.91 13.98
CA ALA A 294 7.58 -2.21 15.20
C ALA A 294 8.26 -0.89 14.88
N SER A 295 7.85 0.20 15.53
CA SER A 295 8.55 1.47 15.46
C SER A 295 8.64 2.12 16.83
N TRP A 296 9.81 2.70 17.11
CA TRP A 296 10.10 3.42 18.33
C TRP A 296 10.22 4.91 18.03
N HIS A 297 9.40 5.72 18.66
CA HIS A 297 9.35 7.15 18.46
C HIS A 297 10.05 7.83 19.62
N GLN A 298 11.31 8.23 19.44
CA GLN A 298 12.14 8.83 20.45
C GLN A 298 12.25 10.34 20.27
N PRO A 299 11.58 11.15 21.10
CA PRO A 299 11.93 12.58 21.18
C PRO A 299 13.37 12.74 21.67
N ILE A 300 14.09 13.71 21.06
CA ILE A 300 15.47 14.01 21.43
C ILE A 300 15.48 15.40 22.08
N ILE A 301 16.08 16.38 21.47
CA ILE A 301 16.16 17.78 21.92
C ILE A 301 15.47 18.68 20.90
N ASP A 302 15.00 19.84 21.33
CA ASP A 302 14.47 20.91 20.49
C ASP A 302 13.43 20.46 19.46
N ASP A 303 12.44 19.66 19.88
CA ASP A 303 11.37 19.12 19.03
C ASP A 303 11.87 18.19 17.88
N TRP A 304 13.11 17.68 17.95
CA TRP A 304 13.58 16.61 17.10
C TRP A 304 13.09 15.25 17.60
N GLN A 305 12.80 14.36 16.68
CA GLN A 305 12.41 12.97 16.95
C GLN A 305 13.09 12.02 15.97
N ILE A 306 13.69 10.94 16.48
CA ILE A 306 14.19 9.81 15.68
C ILE A 306 13.22 8.65 15.79
N ILE A 307 12.99 7.97 14.67
CA ILE A 307 11.99 6.89 14.57
C ILE A 307 12.61 5.71 13.83
N PRO A 308 13.34 4.81 14.51
CA PRO A 308 13.69 3.51 13.96
C PRO A 308 12.43 2.68 13.74
N ARG A 309 12.42 1.90 12.65
CA ARG A 309 11.32 1.04 12.22
C ARG A 309 11.88 -0.28 11.73
N PHE A 310 11.20 -1.36 12.06
CA PHE A 310 11.47 -2.71 11.56
C PHE A 310 10.16 -3.33 11.09
N ARG A 311 10.19 -4.06 9.96
CA ARG A 311 9.04 -4.79 9.43
C ARG A 311 9.48 -6.16 8.91
N TYR A 312 8.70 -7.17 9.22
CA TYR A 312 8.77 -8.49 8.64
C TYR A 312 7.45 -8.82 7.93
N TYR A 313 7.54 -9.35 6.73
CA TYR A 313 6.42 -9.82 5.94
C TYR A 313 6.67 -11.26 5.50
N SER A 314 5.60 -12.07 5.43
CA SER A 314 5.64 -13.42 4.85
C SER A 314 4.31 -13.74 4.22
N GLN A 315 4.33 -14.43 3.07
CA GLN A 315 3.12 -14.96 2.42
C GLN A 315 3.35 -16.37 1.87
N ASP A 316 2.23 -17.12 1.77
CA ASP A 316 2.16 -18.36 1.00
C ASP A 316 2.00 -18.04 -0.49
N LYS A 317 2.22 -19.06 -1.35
CA LYS A 317 1.98 -18.93 -2.78
C LYS A 317 0.49 -19.10 -3.11
N ALA A 318 0.06 -18.50 -4.21
CA ALA A 318 -1.26 -18.78 -4.77
C ALA A 318 -1.33 -20.24 -5.30
N ASP A 319 -2.51 -20.86 -5.22
CA ASP A 319 -2.75 -22.24 -5.63
C ASP A 319 -2.39 -22.49 -7.11
N PHE A 320 -2.62 -21.50 -7.96
CA PHE A 320 -2.33 -21.53 -9.39
C PHE A 320 -0.95 -20.94 -9.76
N TYR A 321 -0.08 -20.68 -8.76
CA TYR A 321 1.28 -20.22 -9.02
C TYR A 321 2.26 -21.37 -9.17
N GLN A 322 3.03 -21.33 -10.25
CA GLN A 322 4.24 -22.14 -10.42
C GLN A 322 5.30 -21.31 -11.16
N THR A 323 6.55 -21.61 -10.90
CA THR A 323 7.68 -20.94 -11.56
C THR A 323 7.71 -21.23 -13.06
N VAL A 324 7.48 -22.49 -13.44
CA VAL A 324 7.21 -23.00 -14.79
C VAL A 324 6.20 -24.12 -14.69
N PHE A 325 5.42 -24.35 -15.73
CA PHE A 325 4.34 -25.33 -15.74
C PHE A 325 4.72 -26.60 -16.54
N SER A 326 4.15 -27.75 -16.14
CA SER A 326 4.30 -29.01 -16.85
C SER A 326 3.16 -29.27 -17.82
N GLY A 327 3.43 -29.88 -18.97
CA GLY A 327 2.42 -30.21 -19.98
C GLY A 327 1.97 -29.00 -20.79
N ARG A 328 0.66 -28.83 -20.99
CA ARG A 328 0.05 -27.76 -21.80
C ARG A 328 -0.92 -26.92 -20.99
N SER A 329 -1.12 -25.69 -21.42
CA SER A 329 -2.02 -24.71 -20.77
C SER A 329 -3.47 -25.19 -20.64
N GLU A 330 -3.93 -26.06 -21.56
CA GLU A 330 -5.29 -26.63 -21.55
C GLU A 330 -5.59 -27.46 -20.30
N ASN A 331 -4.54 -27.97 -19.63
CA ASN A 331 -4.65 -28.76 -18.41
C ASN A 331 -4.92 -27.91 -17.15
N TYR A 332 -4.92 -26.58 -17.29
CA TYR A 332 -5.04 -25.66 -16.16
C TYR A 332 -6.16 -24.65 -16.37
N SER A 333 -7.03 -24.51 -15.39
CA SER A 333 -8.08 -23.48 -15.39
C SER A 333 -7.51 -22.07 -15.19
N SER A 334 -6.46 -21.96 -14.37
CA SER A 334 -5.72 -20.74 -14.06
C SER A 334 -4.25 -21.06 -13.87
N PHE A 335 -3.38 -20.13 -14.24
CA PHE A 335 -1.92 -20.27 -14.13
C PHE A 335 -1.24 -18.91 -14.12
N SER A 336 -0.18 -18.78 -13.34
CA SER A 336 0.65 -17.58 -13.26
C SER A 336 2.07 -17.93 -12.80
N SER A 337 3.06 -17.26 -13.36
CA SER A 337 4.45 -17.29 -12.88
C SER A 337 4.87 -15.93 -12.29
N ASP A 338 3.91 -15.08 -11.99
CA ASP A 338 4.16 -13.77 -11.39
C ASP A 338 4.70 -13.94 -9.95
N TYR A 339 5.90 -13.45 -9.70
CA TYR A 339 6.57 -13.58 -8.40
C TYR A 339 5.76 -12.98 -7.23
N ARG A 340 4.87 -12.02 -7.50
CA ARG A 340 3.98 -11.44 -6.48
C ARG A 340 2.99 -12.44 -5.89
N LEU A 341 2.76 -13.56 -6.62
CA LEU A 341 1.90 -14.67 -6.19
C LEU A 341 2.69 -15.85 -5.62
N ALA A 342 4.00 -15.75 -5.57
CA ALA A 342 4.88 -16.78 -4.99
C ALA A 342 4.82 -16.79 -3.46
N GLY A 343 5.31 -17.87 -2.86
CA GLY A 343 5.64 -17.91 -1.43
C GLY A 343 6.98 -17.23 -1.16
N PHE A 344 6.98 -16.23 -0.30
CA PHE A 344 8.19 -15.49 0.05
C PHE A 344 8.06 -14.78 1.40
N GLY A 345 9.17 -14.26 1.88
CA GLY A 345 9.18 -13.29 2.97
C GLY A 345 9.99 -12.06 2.61
N ALA A 346 9.87 -11.04 3.43
CA ALA A 346 10.63 -9.80 3.28
C ALA A 346 10.93 -9.18 4.65
N ILE A 347 12.08 -8.56 4.73
CA ILE A 347 12.53 -7.82 5.91
C ILE A 347 12.80 -6.40 5.49
N SER A 348 12.31 -5.43 6.25
CA SER A 348 12.74 -4.06 6.07
C SER A 348 13.12 -3.41 7.40
N ALA A 349 14.11 -2.53 7.33
CA ALA A 349 14.55 -1.70 8.42
C ALA A 349 14.77 -0.27 7.93
N GLY A 350 14.40 0.70 8.74
CA GLY A 350 14.52 2.09 8.36
C GLY A 350 14.61 3.01 9.57
N VAL A 351 14.95 4.25 9.29
CA VAL A 351 14.95 5.32 10.28
C VAL A 351 14.37 6.59 9.66
N LYS A 352 13.56 7.29 10.44
CA LYS A 352 13.05 8.63 10.10
C LYS A 352 13.54 9.63 11.13
N LEU A 353 13.88 10.81 10.65
CA LEU A 353 14.16 11.98 11.46
C LEU A 353 13.05 13.00 11.24
N SER A 354 12.51 13.55 12.31
CA SER A 354 11.42 14.53 12.28
C SER A 354 11.76 15.74 13.11
N LYS A 355 11.44 16.93 12.62
CA LYS A 355 11.53 18.22 13.33
C LYS A 355 10.19 18.93 13.25
N GLU A 356 9.70 19.41 14.37
CA GLU A 356 8.55 20.31 14.40
C GLU A 356 8.98 21.71 14.86
N VAL A 357 8.67 22.72 14.07
CA VAL A 357 8.91 24.12 14.40
C VAL A 357 7.55 24.79 14.59
N LYS A 358 7.33 25.40 15.74
CA LYS A 358 6.08 26.06 16.09
C LYS A 358 6.17 27.56 15.85
N SER A 359 5.04 28.17 15.46
CA SER A 359 4.89 29.64 15.30
C SER A 359 5.86 30.21 14.25
N ILE A 360 5.72 29.79 12.99
CA ILE A 360 6.49 30.33 11.86
C ILE A 360 5.61 31.31 11.08
N GLY A 361 5.82 32.60 11.25
CA GLY A 361 5.04 33.62 10.57
C GLY A 361 3.55 33.50 10.86
N TYR A 362 2.73 33.24 9.83
CA TYR A 362 1.29 32.99 9.96
C TYR A 362 0.94 31.53 10.24
N ALA A 363 1.91 30.62 10.21
CA ALA A 363 1.69 29.21 10.43
C ALA A 363 1.78 28.85 11.92
N GLU A 364 0.89 27.98 12.40
CA GLU A 364 0.93 27.44 13.75
C GLU A 364 2.10 26.48 13.93
N SER A 365 2.36 25.63 12.93
CA SER A 365 3.52 24.74 12.96
C SER A 365 3.92 24.27 11.55
N LEU A 366 5.21 24.04 11.39
CA LEU A 366 5.81 23.34 10.26
C LEU A 366 6.51 22.09 10.79
N LYS A 367 6.11 20.93 10.29
CA LYS A 367 6.78 19.67 10.57
C LYS A 367 7.48 19.17 9.34
N PHE A 368 8.78 18.95 9.44
CA PHE A 368 9.62 18.33 8.44
C PHE A 368 9.95 16.90 8.85
N GLN A 369 9.97 15.96 7.90
CA GLN A 369 10.45 14.59 8.12
C GLN A 369 11.28 14.13 6.94
N THR A 370 12.36 13.40 7.20
CA THR A 370 13.13 12.65 6.20
C THR A 370 13.37 11.25 6.70
N GLY A 371 13.51 10.30 5.81
CA GLY A 371 13.72 8.91 6.18
C GLY A 371 14.36 8.09 5.10
N VAL A 372 15.00 7.01 5.51
CA VAL A 372 15.54 5.98 4.64
C VAL A 372 15.08 4.61 5.16
N GLU A 373 14.71 3.74 4.23
CA GLU A 373 14.33 2.35 4.50
C GLU A 373 15.06 1.44 3.51
N TYR A 374 15.63 0.36 4.00
CA TYR A 374 16.13 -0.75 3.21
C TYR A 374 15.17 -1.92 3.31
N TYR A 375 14.87 -2.53 2.19
CA TYR A 375 14.00 -3.70 2.07
C TYR A 375 14.73 -4.81 1.34
N ASP A 376 14.60 -6.04 1.83
CA ASP A 376 15.13 -7.24 1.22
C ASP A 376 14.04 -8.32 1.11
N HIS A 377 13.89 -8.87 -0.09
CA HIS A 377 12.87 -9.85 -0.48
C HIS A 377 13.53 -11.18 -0.85
N SER A 378 13.11 -12.25 -0.19
CA SER A 378 13.64 -13.59 -0.46
C SER A 378 12.63 -14.68 -0.14
N SER A 379 12.64 -15.76 -0.94
CA SER A 379 11.90 -16.99 -0.61
C SER A 379 12.38 -17.62 0.71
N ASN A 380 13.62 -17.39 1.11
CA ASN A 380 14.19 -17.92 2.35
C ASN A 380 13.60 -17.27 3.61
N TYR A 381 12.96 -16.13 3.49
CA TYR A 381 12.32 -15.43 4.61
C TYR A 381 10.86 -15.83 4.80
N GLN A 382 10.31 -16.75 4.00
CA GLN A 382 8.94 -17.24 4.17
C GLN A 382 8.78 -17.97 5.50
N LEU A 383 7.78 -17.63 6.28
CA LEU A 383 7.44 -18.27 7.57
C LEU A 383 7.02 -19.72 7.32
N GLY A 384 7.71 -20.69 7.94
CA GLY A 384 7.47 -22.10 7.71
C GLY A 384 7.78 -22.61 6.29
N GLY A 385 8.38 -21.77 5.46
CA GLY A 385 8.65 -22.06 4.06
C GLY A 385 9.89 -22.94 3.85
N ASN A 386 9.91 -23.62 2.72
CA ASN A 386 10.99 -24.51 2.30
C ASN A 386 11.97 -23.87 1.32
N GLY A 387 12.00 -22.53 1.23
CA GLY A 387 12.89 -21.84 0.31
C GLY A 387 12.59 -22.14 -1.16
N SER A 388 11.31 -22.17 -1.56
CA SER A 388 10.95 -22.41 -2.96
C SER A 388 11.49 -21.29 -3.83
N ASN A 389 12.25 -21.64 -4.88
CA ASN A 389 12.76 -20.67 -5.85
C ASN A 389 11.62 -19.91 -6.50
N ASN A 390 11.49 -18.62 -6.21
CA ASN A 390 10.51 -17.73 -6.83
C ASN A 390 11.15 -16.72 -7.81
N PHE A 391 12.46 -16.75 -8.01
CA PHE A 391 13.30 -15.92 -8.89
C PHE A 391 13.21 -14.41 -8.66
N SER A 392 12.60 -13.99 -7.59
CA SER A 392 12.33 -12.56 -7.34
C SER A 392 13.11 -11.99 -6.17
N ASN A 393 14.25 -12.59 -5.82
CA ASN A 393 15.11 -12.00 -4.81
C ASN A 393 15.58 -10.62 -5.31
N PHE A 394 15.20 -9.60 -4.59
CA PHE A 394 15.61 -8.23 -4.86
C PHE A 394 15.61 -7.42 -3.57
N SER A 395 16.33 -6.35 -3.57
CA SER A 395 16.30 -5.38 -2.51
C SER A 395 16.09 -3.98 -3.06
N TYR A 396 15.64 -3.06 -2.22
CA TYR A 396 15.52 -1.66 -2.60
C TYR A 396 15.83 -0.73 -1.42
N TYR A 397 16.13 0.50 -1.77
CA TYR A 397 16.11 1.63 -0.86
C TYR A 397 14.93 2.54 -1.17
N LEU A 398 14.29 3.02 -0.13
CA LEU A 398 13.28 4.07 -0.20
C LEU A 398 13.76 5.26 0.62
N VAL A 399 13.93 6.39 -0.03
CA VAL A 399 14.22 7.67 0.62
C VAL A 399 12.97 8.52 0.60
N THR A 400 12.63 9.13 1.71
CA THR A 400 11.43 9.97 1.82
C THR A 400 11.76 11.32 2.42
N ALA A 401 11.09 12.36 1.95
CA ALA A 401 11.07 13.68 2.56
C ALA A 401 9.63 14.20 2.57
N SER A 402 9.21 14.80 3.66
CA SER A 402 7.86 15.37 3.75
C SER A 402 7.84 16.60 4.64
N PHE A 403 6.89 17.47 4.39
CA PHE A 403 6.55 18.57 5.29
C PHE A 403 5.03 18.67 5.46
N ASN A 404 4.63 19.04 6.64
CA ASN A 404 3.25 19.34 7.01
C ASN A 404 3.22 20.76 7.59
N LEU A 405 2.39 21.59 7.01
CA LEU A 405 2.14 22.97 7.42
C LEU A 405 0.74 23.09 7.99
N LYS A 406 0.63 23.69 9.17
CA LYS A 406 -0.64 24.05 9.82
C LYS A 406 -0.76 25.54 9.97
N PHE A 407 -1.93 26.11 9.65
CA PHE A 407 -2.25 27.54 9.77
C PHE A 407 -3.74 27.77 9.93
#